data_c4f1d474b65b6d9d17a568c5ac8b5eaa
#
_entry.id   c4f1d474b65b6d9d17a568c5ac8b5eaa
#
_cell.length_a   1.000
_cell.length_b   1.000
_cell.length_c   1.000
_cell.angle_alpha   90.00
_cell.angle_beta   90.00
_cell.angle_gamma   90.00
#
_symmetry.space_group_name_H-M   'P 1'
#
loop_
_entity.id
_entity.type
_entity.pdbx_description
1 polymer ?
#
loop_
_entity_poly.entity_id
_entity_poly.type
_entity_poly.pdbx_seq_one_letter_code
_entity_poly.pdbx_strand_id
1 'polypeptide(L)'
;SADQVRQGKPAPDLFLFAARNLGIDPSRCAVMEDSPHGIAGARAAGMRAVGFVGGSHLSGMRDDHAARLRKAGAAEVLKDLTGMRDALLSGC
;
A
#
# COMPACT_ATOMS: atom_id res chain seq x y z
N SER A 1 -11.25 -12.89 -5.70
CA SER A 1 -10.32 -13.97 -5.97
C SER A 1 -9.45 -13.66 -7.18
N ALA A 2 -8.34 -14.34 -7.30
CA ALA A 2 -7.43 -14.14 -8.44
C ALA A 2 -8.09 -14.46 -9.78
N ASP A 3 -9.10 -15.31 -9.78
CA ASP A 3 -9.84 -15.67 -11.00
C ASP A 3 -10.65 -14.51 -11.55
N GLN A 4 -10.94 -13.52 -10.72
CA GLN A 4 -11.78 -12.39 -11.10
C GLN A 4 -10.96 -11.17 -11.50
N VAL A 5 -9.65 -11.25 -11.43
CA VAL A 5 -8.74 -10.21 -11.90
C VAL A 5 -7.78 -10.83 -12.90
N ARG A 6 -7.43 -10.07 -13.94
CA ARG A 6 -6.62 -10.58 -15.04
C ARG A 6 -5.16 -10.70 -14.69
N GLN A 7 -4.70 -9.87 -13.79
CA GLN A 7 -3.29 -9.79 -13.45
C GLN A 7 -3.17 -9.80 -11.94
N GLY A 8 -2.17 -10.51 -11.45
CA GLY A 8 -1.85 -10.49 -10.05
C GLY A 8 -1.13 -9.20 -9.66
N LYS A 9 -0.58 -9.18 -8.46
CA LYS A 9 0.25 -8.06 -8.00
C LYS A 9 1.45 -7.91 -8.92
N PRO A 10 1.91 -6.68 -9.19
CA PRO A 10 1.50 -5.39 -8.61
C PRO A 10 0.37 -4.69 -9.35
N ALA A 11 -0.34 -5.39 -10.21
CA ALA A 11 -1.38 -4.77 -11.03
C ALA A 11 -2.44 -4.09 -10.14
N PRO A 12 -2.99 -2.95 -10.57
CA PRO A 12 -4.00 -2.25 -9.81
C PRO A 12 -5.33 -2.99 -9.73
N ASP A 13 -5.52 -4.02 -10.56
CA ASP A 13 -6.80 -4.71 -10.71
C ASP A 13 -7.34 -5.25 -9.40
N LEU A 14 -6.47 -5.81 -8.56
CA LEU A 14 -6.90 -6.38 -7.28
C LEU A 14 -7.46 -5.31 -6.35
N PHE A 15 -6.77 -4.16 -6.28
CA PHE A 15 -7.22 -3.06 -5.43
C PHE A 15 -8.50 -2.41 -5.99
N LEU A 16 -8.59 -2.29 -7.29
CA LEU A 16 -9.80 -1.75 -7.94
C LEU A 16 -10.98 -2.67 -7.72
N PHE A 17 -10.76 -3.97 -7.79
CA PHE A 17 -11.80 -4.96 -7.51
C PHE A 17 -12.32 -4.83 -6.08
N ALA A 18 -11.40 -4.71 -5.11
CA ALA A 18 -11.78 -4.55 -3.71
C ALA A 18 -12.58 -3.27 -3.48
N ALA A 19 -12.15 -2.15 -4.06
CA ALA A 19 -12.85 -0.87 -3.92
C ALA A 19 -14.26 -0.99 -4.51
N ARG A 20 -14.40 -1.63 -5.67
CA ARG A 20 -15.70 -1.83 -6.30
C ARG A 20 -16.63 -2.63 -5.41
N ASN A 21 -16.14 -3.72 -4.82
CA ASN A 21 -16.94 -4.56 -3.94
C ASN A 21 -17.39 -3.81 -2.69
N LEU A 22 -16.57 -2.87 -2.21
CA LEU A 22 -16.92 -2.05 -1.06
C LEU A 22 -17.78 -0.83 -1.43
N GLY A 23 -17.93 -0.56 -2.73
CA GLY A 23 -18.67 0.60 -3.19
C GLY A 23 -17.98 1.92 -2.86
N ILE A 24 -16.65 1.94 -2.81
CA ILE A 24 -15.87 3.12 -2.43
C ILE A 24 -14.98 3.54 -3.61
N ASP A 25 -14.95 4.85 -3.88
CA ASP A 25 -14.07 5.40 -4.90
C ASP A 25 -12.61 5.17 -4.51
N PRO A 26 -11.74 4.69 -5.42
CA PRO A 26 -10.33 4.48 -5.10
C PRO A 26 -9.63 5.69 -4.49
N SER A 27 -9.99 6.91 -4.93
CA SER A 27 -9.37 8.13 -4.38
C SER A 27 -9.64 8.32 -2.89
N ARG A 28 -10.60 7.58 -2.35
CA ARG A 28 -10.95 7.61 -0.93
C ARG A 28 -10.45 6.38 -0.18
N CYS A 29 -9.66 5.53 -0.84
CA CYS A 29 -9.09 4.33 -0.24
C CYS A 29 -7.63 4.56 0.14
N ALA A 30 -7.23 3.94 1.23
CA ALA A 30 -5.83 3.86 1.62
C ALA A 30 -5.45 2.40 1.83
N VAL A 31 -4.25 2.05 1.44
CA VAL A 31 -3.74 0.68 1.50
C VAL A 31 -2.44 0.69 2.27
N MET A 32 -2.25 -0.28 3.17
CA MET A 32 -0.96 -0.49 3.83
C MET A 32 -0.31 -1.73 3.23
N GLU A 33 0.94 -1.58 2.79
CA GLU A 33 1.66 -2.61 2.07
C GLU A 33 3.12 -2.68 2.52
N ASP A 34 3.67 -3.88 2.47
CA ASP A 34 5.07 -4.11 2.85
C ASP A 34 5.99 -4.33 1.64
N SER A 35 5.46 -4.32 0.42
CA SER A 35 6.27 -4.54 -0.77
C SER A 35 6.18 -3.36 -1.73
N PRO A 36 7.28 -3.05 -2.46
CA PRO A 36 7.24 -2.02 -3.48
C PRO A 36 6.20 -2.31 -4.56
N HIS A 37 6.01 -3.57 -4.91
CA HIS A 37 5.01 -3.96 -5.91
C HIS A 37 3.59 -3.65 -5.42
N GLY A 38 3.31 -3.90 -4.15
CA GLY A 38 2.01 -3.57 -3.57
C GLY A 38 1.78 -2.07 -3.53
N ILE A 39 2.79 -1.29 -3.16
CA ILE A 39 2.72 0.17 -3.18
C ILE A 39 2.43 0.68 -4.60
N ALA A 40 3.18 0.16 -5.58
CA ALA A 40 2.98 0.56 -6.98
C ALA A 40 1.58 0.22 -7.46
N GLY A 41 1.06 -0.96 -7.09
CA GLY A 41 -0.29 -1.37 -7.46
C GLY A 41 -1.36 -0.46 -6.85
N ALA A 42 -1.21 -0.11 -5.58
CA ALA A 42 -2.15 0.81 -4.92
C ALA A 42 -2.12 2.20 -5.58
N ARG A 43 -0.93 2.70 -5.88
CA ARG A 43 -0.79 3.99 -6.56
C ARG A 43 -1.41 3.96 -7.96
N ALA A 44 -1.19 2.87 -8.70
CA ALA A 44 -1.78 2.72 -10.03
C ALA A 44 -3.30 2.64 -9.97
N ALA A 45 -3.85 2.16 -8.85
CA ALA A 45 -5.30 2.13 -8.62
C ALA A 45 -5.85 3.49 -8.20
N GLY A 46 -5.01 4.50 -8.00
CA GLY A 46 -5.45 5.83 -7.55
C GLY A 46 -5.66 5.91 -6.05
N MET A 47 -5.06 5.00 -5.29
CA MET A 47 -5.21 4.93 -3.84
C MET A 47 -4.00 5.51 -3.12
N ARG A 48 -4.22 6.00 -1.90
CA ARG A 48 -3.13 6.37 -1.01
C ARG A 48 -2.41 5.09 -0.55
N ALA A 49 -1.11 5.08 -0.61
CA ALA A 49 -0.32 3.92 -0.19
C ALA A 49 0.56 4.27 1.00
N VAL A 50 0.49 3.45 2.04
CA VAL A 50 1.30 3.58 3.24
C VAL A 50 2.17 2.33 3.34
N GLY A 51 3.47 2.52 3.45
CA GLY A 51 4.41 1.41 3.56
C GLY A 51 4.55 0.94 5.01
N PHE A 52 4.81 -0.34 5.19
CA PHE A 52 5.05 -0.92 6.50
C PHE A 52 6.32 -1.75 6.47
N VAL A 53 7.25 -1.47 7.39
CA VAL A 53 8.52 -2.18 7.49
C VAL A 53 8.72 -2.87 8.84
N GLY A 54 7.67 -2.93 9.65
CA GLY A 54 7.76 -3.52 10.99
C GLY A 54 8.05 -5.01 11.01
N GLY A 55 7.85 -5.70 9.89
CA GLY A 55 8.16 -7.12 9.79
C GLY A 55 9.63 -7.44 9.65
N SER A 56 10.48 -6.45 9.39
CA SER A 56 11.93 -6.65 9.27
C SER A 56 12.58 -6.74 10.65
N HIS A 57 13.50 -7.68 10.82
CA HIS A 57 14.21 -7.89 12.08
C HIS A 57 15.48 -7.06 12.21
N LEU A 58 16.04 -6.59 11.09
CA LEU A 58 17.29 -5.84 11.06
C LEU A 58 17.02 -4.39 10.70
N SER A 59 17.41 -3.46 11.58
CA SER A 59 17.11 -2.04 11.40
C SER A 59 17.70 -1.47 10.11
N GLY A 60 18.91 -1.91 9.71
CA GLY A 60 19.49 -1.47 8.45
C GLY A 60 18.67 -1.92 7.25
N MET A 61 18.17 -3.13 7.28
CA MET A 61 17.30 -3.63 6.21
C MET A 61 15.97 -2.88 6.18
N ARG A 62 15.46 -2.48 7.36
CA ARG A 62 14.24 -1.68 7.41
C ARG A 62 14.43 -0.33 6.72
N ASP A 63 15.57 0.33 6.92
CA ASP A 63 15.82 1.62 6.31
C ASP A 63 15.93 1.51 4.79
N ASP A 64 16.63 0.49 4.29
CA ASP A 64 16.72 0.23 2.85
C ASP A 64 15.35 -0.08 2.27
N HIS A 65 14.59 -0.90 2.97
CA HIS A 65 13.25 -1.28 2.52
C HIS A 65 12.31 -0.09 2.51
N ALA A 66 12.38 0.75 3.55
CA ALA A 66 11.58 1.96 3.62
C ALA A 66 11.87 2.88 2.43
N ALA A 67 13.14 3.03 2.05
CA ALA A 67 13.53 3.84 0.89
C ALA A 67 12.90 3.29 -0.39
N ARG A 68 12.87 1.97 -0.55
CA ARG A 68 12.24 1.35 -1.73
C ARG A 68 10.73 1.57 -1.76
N LEU A 69 10.08 1.51 -0.61
CA LEU A 69 8.65 1.77 -0.53
C LEU A 69 8.33 3.21 -0.89
N ARG A 70 9.14 4.17 -0.41
CA ARG A 70 8.97 5.57 -0.77
C ARG A 70 9.19 5.79 -2.26
N LYS A 71 10.20 5.17 -2.83
CA LYS A 71 10.48 5.27 -4.26
C LYS A 71 9.33 4.70 -5.09
N ALA A 72 8.69 3.65 -4.60
CA ALA A 72 7.53 3.06 -5.28
C ALA A 72 6.27 3.92 -5.18
N GLY A 73 6.26 4.93 -4.31
CA GLY A 73 5.16 5.87 -4.21
C GLY A 73 4.44 5.91 -2.87
N ALA A 74 5.00 5.28 -1.83
CA ALA A 74 4.38 5.35 -0.50
C ALA A 74 4.39 6.79 -0.01
N ALA A 75 3.23 7.24 0.44
CA ALA A 75 3.08 8.58 1.01
C ALA A 75 3.77 8.67 2.37
N GLU A 76 3.83 7.54 3.08
CA GLU A 76 4.40 7.46 4.41
C GLU A 76 4.86 6.01 4.64
N VAL A 77 5.85 5.80 5.49
CA VAL A 77 6.32 4.46 5.84
C VAL A 77 6.36 4.34 7.36
N LEU A 78 5.73 3.30 7.89
CA LEU A 78 5.63 3.05 9.31
C LEU A 78 6.52 1.87 9.72
N LYS A 79 7.15 1.99 10.88
CA LYS A 79 7.98 0.92 11.45
C LYS A 79 7.19 0.00 12.38
N ASP A 80 6.07 0.47 12.87
CA ASP A 80 5.16 -0.30 13.73
C ASP A 80 3.73 0.17 13.47
N LEU A 81 2.77 -0.41 14.17
CA LEU A 81 1.37 -0.07 13.95
C LEU A 81 0.92 1.20 14.67
N THR A 82 1.79 1.80 15.49
CA THR A 82 1.51 3.10 16.11
C THR A 82 1.39 4.15 15.01
N GLY A 83 0.33 4.91 15.03
CA GLY A 83 0.10 5.93 14.01
C GLY A 83 -0.49 5.40 12.70
N MET A 84 -0.78 4.10 12.60
CA MET A 84 -1.35 3.52 11.39
C MET A 84 -2.65 4.23 10.98
N ARG A 85 -3.53 4.47 11.95
CA ARG A 85 -4.80 5.12 11.69
C ARG A 85 -4.60 6.52 11.11
N ASP A 86 -3.74 7.31 11.73
CA ASP A 86 -3.48 8.67 11.26
C ASP A 86 -2.83 8.68 9.88
N ALA A 87 -1.89 7.76 9.64
CA ALA A 87 -1.22 7.65 8.35
C ALA A 87 -2.22 7.30 7.24
N LEU A 88 -3.13 6.36 7.49
CA LEU A 88 -4.12 5.94 6.49
C LEU A 88 -5.16 7.02 6.24
N LEU A 89 -5.52 7.80 7.26
CA LEU A 89 -6.58 8.79 7.15
C LEU A 89 -6.10 10.18 6.77
N SER A 90 -4.80 10.44 6.77
CA SER A 90 -4.28 11.79 6.56
C SER A 90 -4.52 12.33 5.15
N GLY A 91 -4.90 11.50 4.21
CA GLY A 91 -5.24 11.92 2.85
C GLY A 91 -6.73 12.22 2.65
N CYS A 92 -7.52 12.07 3.68
CA CYS A 92 -8.99 12.25 3.57
C CYS A 92 -9.44 13.66 3.90
#